data_138e624604c7b2334c6ad46663e660fa
#
_entry.id   138e624604c7b2334c6ad46663e660fa
#
_cell.length_a   1.000
_cell.length_b   1.000
_cell.length_c   1.000
_cell.angle_alpha   90.00
_cell.angle_beta   90.00
_cell.angle_gamma   90.00
#
_symmetry.space_group_name_H-M   'P 1'
#
loop_
_entity.id
_entity.type
_entity.pdbx_description
1 polymer ?
#
loop_
_entity_poly.entity_id
_entity_poly.type
_entity_poly.pdbx_seq_one_letter_code
_entity_poly.pdbx_strand_id
1 'polypeptide(L)'
;MKLPVALSWDEQLALFKSRGMTVTDNDIDKIKNISYYRLKEFARPLSTVSKNNDEISISYNGVEFKEVLTRYYQDKNLRIYLLHAIEKIEVSIKTRISYVLGKNYGAFGYLNFSSWSNRRKYTKFQIEKEQLSIKKRLLKIVKRNQSSDIHIEKNLDTDGFPSVWLGIDLLMFGDIVTILEIMSESNLKSISSYYNSDN
;
A
#
# COMPACT_ATOMS: atom_id res chain seq x y z
N MET A 1 40.02 -1.01 -0.84
CA MET A 1 38.69 -1.20 -0.24
C MET A 1 38.45 -2.69 -0.10
N LYS A 2 38.28 -3.22 1.13
CA LYS A 2 37.97 -4.65 1.32
C LYS A 2 36.53 -4.91 0.91
N LEU A 3 36.32 -5.84 0.02
CA LEU A 3 34.98 -6.29 -0.35
C LEU A 3 34.27 -6.91 0.85
N PRO A 4 32.94 -6.69 1.02
CA PRO A 4 32.18 -7.36 2.06
C PRO A 4 32.20 -8.89 1.84
N VAL A 5 32.44 -9.63 2.92
CA VAL A 5 32.47 -11.10 2.92
C VAL A 5 31.11 -11.62 3.42
N ALA A 6 30.61 -12.68 2.81
CA ALA A 6 29.40 -13.35 3.27
C ALA A 6 29.65 -14.01 4.65
N LEU A 7 28.74 -13.78 5.59
CA LEU A 7 28.78 -14.38 6.92
C LEU A 7 27.77 -15.52 7.03
N SER A 8 28.16 -16.61 7.67
CA SER A 8 27.25 -17.69 8.06
C SER A 8 26.19 -17.19 9.06
N TRP A 9 25.15 -17.97 9.28
CA TRP A 9 24.11 -17.65 10.26
C TRP A 9 24.66 -17.54 11.68
N ASP A 10 25.59 -18.42 12.03
CA ASP A 10 26.30 -18.41 13.34
C ASP A 10 27.14 -17.15 13.50
N GLU A 11 27.89 -16.75 12.48
CA GLU A 11 28.69 -15.53 12.50
C GLU A 11 27.79 -14.27 12.61
N GLN A 12 26.63 -14.29 11.96
CA GLN A 12 25.65 -13.19 12.09
C GLN A 12 25.06 -13.09 13.51
N LEU A 13 24.79 -14.23 14.16
CA LEU A 13 24.36 -14.26 15.56
C LEU A 13 25.49 -13.80 16.49
N ALA A 14 26.72 -14.24 16.22
CA ALA A 14 27.90 -13.83 16.96
C ALA A 14 28.15 -12.31 16.88
N LEU A 15 27.76 -11.63 15.79
CA LEU A 15 27.86 -10.17 15.71
C LEU A 15 26.94 -9.45 16.70
N PHE A 16 25.75 -9.97 17.00
CA PHE A 16 24.92 -9.43 18.08
C PHE A 16 25.56 -9.66 19.45
N LYS A 17 26.05 -10.88 19.68
CA LYS A 17 26.72 -11.25 20.92
C LYS A 17 27.99 -10.42 21.17
N SER A 18 28.81 -10.20 20.14
CA SER A 18 30.06 -9.40 20.27
C SER A 18 29.80 -7.92 20.59
N ARG A 19 28.59 -7.45 20.33
CA ARG A 19 28.13 -6.10 20.66
C ARG A 19 27.38 -6.02 21.99
N GLY A 20 27.42 -7.09 22.79
CA GLY A 20 26.87 -7.14 24.15
C GLY A 20 25.41 -7.58 24.26
N MET A 21 24.79 -8.05 23.16
CA MET A 21 23.40 -8.58 23.20
C MET A 21 23.39 -9.98 23.80
N THR A 22 22.43 -10.24 24.68
CA THR A 22 22.18 -11.59 25.19
C THR A 22 21.43 -12.40 24.14
N VAL A 23 22.10 -13.44 23.62
CA VAL A 23 21.55 -14.35 22.60
C VAL A 23 21.70 -15.79 23.05
N THR A 24 20.80 -16.67 22.56
CA THR A 24 20.83 -18.12 22.78
C THR A 24 21.08 -18.85 21.47
N ASP A 25 21.55 -20.09 21.52
CA ASP A 25 21.78 -20.89 20.31
C ASP A 25 20.50 -21.17 19.53
N ASN A 26 19.34 -21.17 20.18
CA ASN A 26 18.02 -21.33 19.54
C ASN A 26 17.61 -20.10 18.72
N ASP A 27 18.26 -18.95 18.89
CA ASP A 27 17.94 -17.71 18.17
C ASP A 27 18.43 -17.74 16.72
N ILE A 28 19.31 -18.69 16.36
CA ILE A 28 19.82 -18.88 15.00
C ILE A 28 18.67 -19.12 14.01
N ASP A 29 17.63 -19.85 14.38
CA ASP A 29 16.48 -20.12 13.51
C ASP A 29 15.68 -18.87 13.21
N LYS A 30 15.71 -17.88 14.09
CA LYS A 30 15.10 -16.57 13.84
C LYS A 30 15.88 -15.76 12.80
N ILE A 31 17.22 -15.81 12.86
CA ILE A 31 18.08 -15.14 11.86
C ILE A 31 17.90 -15.77 10.48
N LYS A 32 17.80 -17.10 10.37
CA LYS A 32 17.53 -17.81 9.12
C LYS A 32 16.22 -17.36 8.45
N ASN A 33 15.19 -17.05 9.25
CA ASN A 33 13.84 -16.73 8.74
C ASN A 33 13.57 -15.23 8.59
N ILE A 34 14.28 -14.35 9.35
CA ILE A 34 13.97 -12.90 9.38
C ILE A 34 15.07 -12.08 8.71
N SER A 35 16.30 -12.58 8.61
CA SER A 35 17.55 -11.94 8.25
C SER A 35 18.15 -11.02 9.32
N TYR A 36 19.49 -11.03 9.39
CA TYR A 36 20.28 -10.21 10.30
C TYR A 36 20.01 -8.70 10.15
N TYR A 37 19.99 -8.20 8.91
CA TYR A 37 19.79 -6.75 8.67
C TYR A 37 18.41 -6.27 9.12
N ARG A 38 17.39 -7.09 8.91
CA ARG A 38 16.04 -6.78 9.38
C ARG A 38 15.98 -6.71 10.90
N LEU A 39 16.56 -7.69 11.59
CA LEU A 39 16.63 -7.70 13.05
C LEU A 39 17.46 -6.53 13.59
N LYS A 40 18.54 -6.18 12.91
CA LYS A 40 19.39 -5.04 13.28
C LYS A 40 18.64 -3.72 13.27
N GLU A 41 17.70 -3.51 12.34
CA GLU A 41 16.84 -2.31 12.31
C GLU A 41 16.00 -2.20 13.59
N PHE A 42 15.45 -3.31 14.08
CA PHE A 42 14.67 -3.35 15.31
C PHE A 42 15.53 -3.32 16.58
N ALA A 43 16.78 -3.75 16.49
CA ALA A 43 17.74 -3.67 17.59
C ALA A 43 18.31 -2.26 17.76
N ARG A 44 18.41 -1.46 16.69
CA ARG A 44 19.02 -0.14 16.71
C ARG A 44 18.42 0.83 17.74
N PRO A 45 17.10 0.93 17.93
CA PRO A 45 16.51 1.79 18.95
C PRO A 45 16.83 1.36 20.40
N LEU A 46 17.29 0.13 20.60
CA LEU A 46 17.70 -0.41 21.90
C LEU A 46 19.20 -0.26 22.15
N SER A 47 19.98 0.16 21.15
CA SER A 47 21.42 0.29 21.25
C SER A 47 21.84 1.59 21.91
N THR A 48 22.99 1.55 22.59
CA THR A 48 23.76 2.74 22.93
C THR A 48 24.80 2.99 21.84
N VAL A 49 24.86 4.23 21.37
CA VAL A 49 25.79 4.66 20.33
C VAL A 49 26.84 5.55 20.97
N SER A 50 28.10 5.16 20.89
CA SER A 50 29.24 5.99 21.31
C SER A 50 30.07 6.40 20.07
N LYS A 51 30.52 7.65 20.06
CA LYS A 51 31.36 8.20 19.01
C LYS A 51 32.69 8.59 19.60
N ASN A 52 33.76 7.86 19.26
CA ASN A 52 35.12 8.16 19.62
C ASN A 52 35.97 8.33 18.35
N ASN A 53 36.59 9.49 18.17
CA ASN A 53 37.56 9.79 17.09
C ASN A 53 37.04 9.31 15.70
N ASP A 54 35.86 9.75 15.28
CA ASP A 54 35.17 9.39 14.03
C ASP A 54 34.74 7.92 13.86
N GLU A 55 35.00 7.06 14.85
CA GLU A 55 34.45 5.70 14.88
C GLU A 55 33.11 5.65 15.63
N ILE A 56 32.07 5.18 14.95
CA ILE A 56 30.76 4.95 15.57
C ILE A 56 30.73 3.50 16.07
N SER A 57 30.69 3.31 17.39
CA SER A 57 30.47 2.00 17.99
C SER A 57 29.03 1.84 18.47
N ILE A 58 28.44 0.69 18.19
CA ILE A 58 27.07 0.32 18.57
C ILE A 58 27.19 -0.81 19.62
N SER A 59 26.60 -0.59 20.79
CA SER A 59 26.52 -1.59 21.86
C SER A 59 25.07 -1.93 22.20
N TYR A 60 24.82 -3.20 22.47
CA TYR A 60 23.53 -3.76 22.91
C TYR A 60 23.61 -4.29 24.34
N ASN A 61 24.49 -3.75 25.19
CA ASN A 61 24.62 -4.18 26.59
C ASN A 61 23.29 -4.07 27.33
N GLY A 62 22.88 -5.16 27.97
CA GLY A 62 21.60 -5.27 28.69
C GLY A 62 20.37 -5.50 27.80
N VAL A 63 20.55 -5.70 26.49
CA VAL A 63 19.46 -6.01 25.55
C VAL A 63 19.41 -7.51 25.31
N GLU A 64 18.25 -8.10 25.47
CA GLU A 64 17.99 -9.49 25.10
C GLU A 64 17.50 -9.57 23.64
N PHE A 65 17.94 -10.59 22.92
CA PHE A 65 17.48 -10.85 21.54
C PHE A 65 15.94 -11.01 21.45
N LYS A 66 15.35 -11.55 22.52
CA LYS A 66 13.87 -11.67 22.64
C LYS A 66 13.15 -10.31 22.57
N GLU A 67 13.75 -9.24 23.10
CA GLU A 67 13.16 -7.90 23.02
C GLU A 67 13.13 -7.39 21.58
N VAL A 68 14.20 -7.66 20.82
CA VAL A 68 14.27 -7.34 19.39
C VAL A 68 13.20 -8.10 18.61
N LEU A 69 13.02 -9.40 18.90
CA LEU A 69 11.97 -10.22 18.28
C LEU A 69 10.58 -9.71 18.64
N THR A 70 10.36 -9.34 19.89
CA THR A 70 9.07 -8.80 20.34
C THR A 70 8.70 -7.55 19.52
N ARG A 71 9.63 -6.60 19.36
CA ARG A 71 9.42 -5.40 18.54
C ARG A 71 9.16 -5.73 17.07
N TYR A 72 9.91 -6.67 16.52
CA TYR A 72 9.70 -7.13 15.14
C TYR A 72 8.29 -7.69 14.93
N TYR A 73 7.82 -8.56 15.83
CA TYR A 73 6.50 -9.15 15.72
C TYR A 73 5.37 -8.16 15.99
N GLN A 74 5.56 -7.22 16.93
CA GLN A 74 4.60 -6.13 17.16
C GLN A 74 4.44 -5.25 15.90
N ASP A 75 5.54 -4.84 15.28
CA ASP A 75 5.51 -4.09 14.03
C ASP A 75 4.88 -4.89 12.88
N LYS A 76 5.20 -6.18 12.76
CA LYS A 76 4.58 -7.07 11.78
C LYS A 76 3.06 -7.14 11.97
N ASN A 77 2.59 -7.33 13.20
CA ASN A 77 1.17 -7.39 13.51
C ASN A 77 0.47 -6.05 13.22
N LEU A 78 1.09 -4.93 13.62
CA LEU A 78 0.58 -3.60 13.31
C LEU A 78 0.39 -3.40 11.80
N ARG A 79 1.37 -3.80 10.99
CA ARG A 79 1.25 -3.72 9.52
C ARG A 79 0.11 -4.56 8.97
N ILE A 80 -0.12 -5.75 9.51
CA ILE A 80 -1.24 -6.63 9.11
C ILE A 80 -2.57 -5.95 9.41
N TYR A 81 -2.73 -5.38 10.61
CA TYR A 81 -3.95 -4.65 10.97
C TYR A 81 -4.19 -3.41 10.11
N LEU A 82 -3.13 -2.64 9.83
CA LEU A 82 -3.21 -1.48 8.95
C LEU A 82 -3.59 -1.87 7.52
N LEU A 83 -3.00 -2.93 6.97
CA LEU A 83 -3.35 -3.42 5.64
C LEU A 83 -4.82 -3.84 5.56
N HIS A 84 -5.31 -4.55 6.58
CA HIS A 84 -6.72 -4.93 6.65
C HIS A 84 -7.66 -3.71 6.76
N ALA A 85 -7.28 -2.69 7.54
CA ALA A 85 -8.05 -1.45 7.61
C ALA A 85 -8.06 -0.70 6.27
N ILE A 86 -6.92 -0.61 5.59
CA ILE A 86 -6.80 0.01 4.27
C ILE A 86 -7.66 -0.73 3.24
N GLU A 87 -7.64 -2.06 3.21
CA GLU A 87 -8.48 -2.87 2.33
C GLU A 87 -9.96 -2.57 2.53
N LYS A 88 -10.43 -2.53 3.78
CA LYS A 88 -11.84 -2.19 4.07
C LYS A 88 -12.22 -0.80 3.58
N ILE A 89 -11.33 0.19 3.77
CA ILE A 89 -11.54 1.55 3.28
C ILE A 89 -11.58 1.55 1.75
N GLU A 90 -10.64 0.88 1.09
CA GLU A 90 -10.57 0.80 -0.37
C GLU A 90 -11.85 0.22 -0.96
N VAL A 91 -12.30 -0.95 -0.48
CA VAL A 91 -13.51 -1.61 -0.95
C VAL A 91 -14.74 -0.73 -0.72
N SER A 92 -14.86 -0.13 0.47
CA SER A 92 -15.98 0.76 0.78
C SER A 92 -16.03 1.98 -0.16
N ILE A 93 -14.90 2.64 -0.39
CA ILE A 93 -14.82 3.82 -1.27
C ILE A 93 -15.13 3.42 -2.72
N LYS A 94 -14.53 2.35 -3.24
CA LYS A 94 -14.79 1.84 -4.59
C LYS A 94 -16.27 1.57 -4.82
N THR A 95 -16.92 0.88 -3.88
CA THR A 95 -18.35 0.56 -3.93
C THR A 95 -19.20 1.83 -4.02
N ARG A 96 -18.89 2.84 -3.21
CA ARG A 96 -19.65 4.11 -3.20
C ARG A 96 -19.43 4.94 -4.45
N ILE A 97 -18.19 5.02 -4.95
CA ILE A 97 -17.87 5.68 -6.22
C ILE A 97 -18.64 5.02 -7.36
N SER A 98 -18.60 3.69 -7.45
CA SER A 98 -19.31 2.92 -8.48
C SER A 98 -20.80 3.18 -8.43
N TYR A 99 -21.40 3.20 -7.23
CA TYR A 99 -22.82 3.48 -7.05
C TYR A 99 -23.19 4.91 -7.46
N VAL A 100 -22.45 5.92 -6.98
CA VAL A 100 -22.74 7.33 -7.27
C VAL A 100 -22.57 7.65 -8.76
N LEU A 101 -21.45 7.20 -9.36
CA LEU A 101 -21.21 7.43 -10.78
C LEU A 101 -22.15 6.64 -11.66
N GLY A 102 -22.44 5.37 -11.32
CA GLY A 102 -23.38 4.54 -12.05
C GLY A 102 -24.80 5.10 -12.01
N LYS A 103 -25.27 5.54 -10.84
CA LYS A 103 -26.58 6.14 -10.65
C LYS A 103 -26.75 7.45 -11.44
N ASN A 104 -25.75 8.33 -11.42
CA ASN A 104 -25.85 9.67 -11.96
C ASN A 104 -25.50 9.75 -13.45
N TYR A 105 -24.61 8.87 -13.94
CA TYR A 105 -24.05 8.97 -15.30
C TYR A 105 -24.16 7.68 -16.12
N GLY A 106 -24.78 6.63 -15.57
CA GLY A 106 -24.94 5.34 -16.23
C GLY A 106 -23.70 4.47 -16.23
N ALA A 107 -23.81 3.29 -16.83
CA ALA A 107 -22.80 2.24 -16.77
C ALA A 107 -21.41 2.66 -17.29
N PHE A 108 -21.35 3.52 -18.30
CA PHE A 108 -20.11 3.95 -18.95
C PHE A 108 -19.84 5.45 -18.83
N GLY A 109 -20.74 6.22 -18.22
CA GLY A 109 -20.60 7.66 -18.06
C GLY A 109 -19.37 8.08 -17.21
N TYR A 110 -18.88 7.18 -16.38
CA TYR A 110 -17.65 7.40 -15.60
C TYR A 110 -16.40 7.59 -16.48
N LEU A 111 -16.43 7.13 -17.73
CA LEU A 111 -15.35 7.29 -18.71
C LEU A 111 -15.25 8.71 -19.26
N ASN A 112 -16.31 9.53 -19.10
CA ASN A 112 -16.32 10.93 -19.47
C ASN A 112 -16.09 11.81 -18.24
N PHE A 113 -14.84 12.06 -17.91
CA PHE A 113 -14.46 12.81 -16.71
C PHE A 113 -15.02 14.23 -16.69
N SER A 114 -15.22 14.84 -17.87
CA SER A 114 -15.82 16.16 -17.98
C SER A 114 -17.25 16.24 -17.46
N SER A 115 -17.99 15.13 -17.34
CA SER A 115 -19.37 15.13 -16.86
C SER A 115 -19.47 15.21 -15.33
N TRP A 116 -18.50 14.65 -14.60
CA TRP A 116 -18.57 14.48 -13.15
C TRP A 116 -17.43 15.13 -12.37
N SER A 117 -16.44 15.72 -13.05
CA SER A 117 -15.29 16.39 -12.42
C SER A 117 -15.58 17.83 -11.99
N ASN A 118 -14.72 18.35 -11.11
CA ASN A 118 -14.76 19.73 -10.62
C ASN A 118 -14.10 20.70 -11.61
N ARG A 119 -14.89 21.20 -12.58
CA ARG A 119 -14.42 22.15 -13.58
C ARG A 119 -14.10 23.55 -13.04
N ARG A 120 -14.43 23.85 -11.79
CA ARG A 120 -14.03 25.11 -11.14
C ARG A 120 -12.60 25.04 -10.62
N LYS A 121 -12.17 23.86 -10.18
CA LYS A 121 -10.85 23.63 -9.59
C LYS A 121 -9.81 23.18 -10.64
N TYR A 122 -10.23 22.41 -11.63
CA TYR A 122 -9.34 21.79 -12.62
C TYR A 122 -9.62 22.30 -14.03
N THR A 123 -8.55 22.56 -14.78
CA THR A 123 -8.65 22.92 -16.19
C THR A 123 -9.09 21.73 -17.03
N LYS A 124 -9.64 22.00 -18.22
CA LYS A 124 -10.02 20.96 -19.18
C LYS A 124 -8.85 20.03 -19.49
N PHE A 125 -7.66 20.58 -19.70
CA PHE A 125 -6.46 19.82 -20.01
C PHE A 125 -6.07 18.85 -18.86
N GLN A 126 -6.14 19.30 -17.61
CA GLN A 126 -5.86 18.44 -16.44
C GLN A 126 -6.84 17.28 -16.35
N ILE A 127 -8.13 17.53 -16.54
CA ILE A 127 -9.19 16.52 -16.51
C ILE A 127 -8.97 15.49 -17.64
N GLU A 128 -8.72 15.94 -18.87
CA GLU A 128 -8.48 15.06 -20.02
C GLU A 128 -7.19 14.22 -19.86
N LYS A 129 -6.14 14.79 -19.26
CA LYS A 129 -4.91 14.07 -18.96
C LYS A 129 -5.17 12.90 -17.99
N GLU A 130 -5.88 13.13 -16.90
CA GLU A 130 -6.21 12.08 -15.93
C GLU A 130 -7.18 11.05 -16.52
N GLN A 131 -8.15 11.49 -17.30
CA GLN A 131 -9.05 10.58 -18.05
C GLN A 131 -8.24 9.64 -18.95
N LEU A 132 -7.32 10.17 -19.74
CA LEU A 132 -6.48 9.34 -20.63
C LEU A 132 -5.61 8.36 -19.84
N SER A 133 -5.04 8.80 -18.71
CA SER A 133 -4.22 7.97 -17.84
C SER A 133 -5.02 6.79 -17.28
N ILE A 134 -6.20 7.03 -16.73
CA ILE A 134 -7.09 6.01 -16.18
C ILE A 134 -7.58 5.05 -17.28
N LYS A 135 -8.03 5.57 -18.44
CA LYS A 135 -8.45 4.75 -19.57
C LYS A 135 -7.35 3.80 -20.06
N LYS A 136 -6.11 4.29 -20.19
CA LYS A 136 -4.97 3.43 -20.57
C LYS A 136 -4.72 2.30 -19.56
N ARG A 137 -4.85 2.58 -18.26
CA ARG A 137 -4.70 1.56 -17.22
C ARG A 137 -5.81 0.53 -17.29
N LEU A 138 -7.07 0.96 -17.42
CA LEU A 138 -8.22 0.06 -17.56
C LEU A 138 -8.05 -0.90 -18.73
N LEU A 139 -7.77 -0.41 -19.93
CA LEU A 139 -7.55 -1.28 -21.09
C LEU A 139 -6.40 -2.28 -20.87
N LYS A 140 -5.32 -1.85 -20.23
CA LYS A 140 -4.20 -2.74 -19.90
C LYS A 140 -4.61 -3.83 -18.91
N ILE A 141 -5.44 -3.50 -17.92
CA ILE A 141 -5.93 -4.45 -16.92
C ILE A 141 -6.92 -5.42 -17.56
N VAL A 142 -7.90 -4.91 -18.31
CA VAL A 142 -8.89 -5.74 -19.03
C VAL A 142 -8.19 -6.74 -19.94
N LYS A 143 -7.19 -6.30 -20.73
CA LYS A 143 -6.42 -7.18 -21.63
C LYS A 143 -5.67 -8.30 -20.88
N ARG A 144 -5.27 -8.08 -19.64
CA ARG A 144 -4.52 -9.06 -18.82
C ARG A 144 -5.43 -9.95 -17.97
N ASN A 145 -6.64 -9.51 -17.73
CA ASN A 145 -7.59 -10.21 -16.87
C ASN A 145 -8.30 -11.30 -17.67
N GLN A 146 -8.32 -12.51 -17.11
CA GLN A 146 -8.97 -13.69 -17.70
C GLN A 146 -10.34 -13.99 -17.06
N SER A 147 -10.84 -13.10 -16.18
CA SER A 147 -12.14 -13.29 -15.54
C SER A 147 -13.26 -13.30 -16.58
N SER A 148 -14.16 -14.28 -16.50
CA SER A 148 -15.32 -14.40 -17.37
C SER A 148 -16.25 -13.18 -17.30
N ASP A 149 -16.40 -12.59 -16.11
CA ASP A 149 -17.32 -11.47 -15.90
C ASP A 149 -16.91 -10.20 -16.67
N ILE A 150 -15.61 -9.98 -16.83
CA ILE A 150 -15.07 -8.83 -17.57
C ILE A 150 -15.34 -9.01 -19.07
N HIS A 151 -15.23 -10.22 -19.59
CA HIS A 151 -15.37 -10.50 -21.02
C HIS A 151 -16.81 -10.80 -21.47
N ILE A 152 -17.79 -10.67 -20.58
CA ILE A 152 -19.20 -10.70 -20.98
C ILE A 152 -19.50 -9.43 -21.79
N GLU A 153 -19.95 -9.61 -23.03
CA GLU A 153 -20.16 -8.52 -24.00
C GLU A 153 -20.99 -7.33 -23.44
N LYS A 154 -22.03 -7.61 -22.66
CA LYS A 154 -22.86 -6.58 -22.01
C LYS A 154 -22.15 -5.75 -20.93
N ASN A 155 -20.99 -6.20 -20.46
CA ASN A 155 -20.21 -5.52 -19.43
C ASN A 155 -19.11 -4.61 -20.00
N LEU A 156 -18.94 -4.62 -21.33
CA LEU A 156 -17.99 -3.76 -22.03
C LEU A 156 -18.74 -2.80 -22.95
N ASP A 157 -18.18 -1.61 -23.15
CA ASP A 157 -18.63 -0.70 -24.21
C ASP A 157 -18.01 -1.09 -25.57
N THR A 158 -18.34 -0.31 -26.62
CA THR A 158 -17.84 -0.54 -27.99
C THR A 158 -16.32 -0.45 -28.12
N ASP A 159 -15.65 0.25 -27.20
CA ASP A 159 -14.20 0.43 -27.17
C ASP A 159 -13.50 -0.57 -26.25
N GLY A 160 -14.26 -1.49 -25.62
CA GLY A 160 -13.75 -2.52 -24.72
C GLY A 160 -13.49 -2.03 -23.29
N PHE A 161 -14.08 -0.91 -22.87
CA PHE A 161 -14.03 -0.46 -21.48
C PHE A 161 -15.10 -1.15 -20.63
N PRO A 162 -14.77 -1.56 -19.40
CA PRO A 162 -15.73 -2.20 -18.52
C PRO A 162 -16.76 -1.20 -17.97
N SER A 163 -17.91 -1.72 -17.58
CA SER A 163 -18.90 -0.92 -16.84
C SER A 163 -18.31 -0.35 -15.55
N VAL A 164 -18.91 0.71 -15.01
CA VAL A 164 -18.43 1.40 -13.80
C VAL A 164 -18.23 0.45 -12.61
N TRP A 165 -19.09 -0.54 -12.45
CA TRP A 165 -19.01 -1.53 -11.36
C TRP A 165 -17.76 -2.39 -11.45
N LEU A 166 -17.38 -2.82 -12.64
CA LEU A 166 -16.15 -3.59 -12.86
C LEU A 166 -14.94 -2.66 -13.00
N GLY A 167 -15.06 -1.55 -13.70
CA GLY A 167 -13.96 -0.63 -13.98
C GLY A 167 -13.37 -0.02 -12.71
N ILE A 168 -14.20 0.43 -11.78
CA ILE A 168 -13.73 1.00 -10.51
C ILE A 168 -13.09 -0.08 -9.64
N ASP A 169 -13.63 -1.29 -9.62
CA ASP A 169 -13.06 -2.40 -8.83
C ASP A 169 -11.68 -2.81 -9.33
N LEU A 170 -11.44 -2.78 -10.63
CA LEU A 170 -10.15 -3.10 -11.25
C LEU A 170 -9.05 -2.07 -11.00
N LEU A 171 -9.39 -0.84 -10.63
CA LEU A 171 -8.42 0.23 -10.40
C LEU A 171 -7.68 0.05 -9.07
N MET A 172 -6.43 0.50 -9.03
CA MET A 172 -5.65 0.55 -7.78
C MET A 172 -6.14 1.68 -6.87
N PHE A 173 -5.88 1.58 -5.57
CA PHE A 173 -6.29 2.60 -4.60
C PHE A 173 -5.76 4.01 -4.97
N GLY A 174 -4.54 4.13 -5.48
CA GLY A 174 -4.01 5.40 -5.97
C GLY A 174 -4.81 6.02 -7.11
N ASP A 175 -5.39 5.19 -7.99
CA ASP A 175 -6.28 5.67 -9.05
C ASP A 175 -7.61 6.18 -8.49
N ILE A 176 -8.10 5.51 -7.45
CA ILE A 176 -9.31 5.91 -6.72
C ILE A 176 -9.11 7.26 -6.03
N VAL A 177 -7.96 7.49 -5.42
CA VAL A 177 -7.59 8.80 -4.83
C VAL A 177 -7.62 9.88 -5.92
N THR A 178 -7.00 9.64 -7.08
CA THR A 178 -7.02 10.59 -8.21
C THR A 178 -8.45 10.89 -8.67
N ILE A 179 -9.32 9.88 -8.76
CA ILE A 179 -10.74 10.07 -9.13
C ILE A 179 -11.46 10.95 -8.11
N LEU A 180 -11.25 10.71 -6.80
CA LEU A 180 -11.83 11.54 -5.75
C LEU A 180 -11.33 12.98 -5.79
N GLU A 181 -10.04 13.20 -6.01
CA GLU A 181 -9.44 14.55 -6.07
C GLU A 181 -10.04 15.42 -7.16
N ILE A 182 -10.32 14.84 -8.33
CA ILE A 182 -10.87 15.58 -9.47
C ILE A 182 -12.40 15.64 -9.46
N MET A 183 -13.07 14.89 -8.59
CA MET A 183 -14.52 14.75 -8.55
C MET A 183 -15.21 16.06 -8.13
N SER A 184 -16.41 16.31 -8.64
CA SER A 184 -17.23 17.46 -8.26
C SER A 184 -17.67 17.38 -6.79
N GLU A 185 -17.85 18.53 -6.16
CA GLU A 185 -18.29 18.62 -4.76
C GLU A 185 -19.61 17.93 -4.50
N SER A 186 -20.55 17.97 -5.46
CA SER A 186 -21.84 17.29 -5.34
C SER A 186 -21.71 15.78 -5.24
N ASN A 187 -20.85 15.19 -6.09
CA ASN A 187 -20.57 13.76 -6.04
C ASN A 187 -19.80 13.38 -4.77
N LEU A 188 -18.81 14.18 -4.34
CA LEU A 188 -18.10 13.95 -3.08
C LEU A 188 -19.04 13.99 -1.87
N LYS A 189 -19.97 14.98 -1.81
CA LYS A 189 -21.01 15.04 -0.77
C LYS A 189 -21.88 13.79 -0.77
N SER A 190 -22.28 13.30 -1.96
CA SER A 190 -23.07 12.07 -2.07
C SER A 190 -22.31 10.84 -1.54
N ILE A 191 -20.99 10.76 -1.78
CA ILE A 191 -20.15 9.67 -1.25
C ILE A 191 -19.99 9.82 0.27
N SER A 192 -19.68 11.02 0.77
CA SER A 192 -19.41 11.26 2.19
C SER A 192 -20.66 11.11 3.07
N SER A 193 -21.84 11.38 2.56
CA SER A 193 -23.09 11.23 3.31
C SER A 193 -23.31 9.81 3.85
N TYR A 194 -22.78 8.81 3.16
CA TYR A 194 -22.84 7.40 3.62
C TYR A 194 -21.95 7.10 4.84
N TYR A 195 -20.98 7.95 5.14
CA TYR A 195 -20.10 7.80 6.32
C TYR A 195 -20.59 8.60 7.52
N ASN A 196 -21.54 9.53 7.30
CA ASN A 196 -22.11 10.39 8.35
C ASN A 196 -23.46 9.90 8.88
N SER A 197 -24.01 8.82 8.32
CA SER A 197 -25.34 8.29 8.69
C SER A 197 -25.34 7.37 9.90
N ASP A 198 -24.19 7.09 10.53
CA ASP A 198 -24.06 6.20 11.68
C ASP A 198 -23.73 6.97 12.99
N ASN A 199 -24.21 8.23 13.13
CA ASN A 199 -24.22 8.98 14.39
C ASN A 199 -25.62 9.18 14.93
#